data_d2765a7cf65410793baf54d8c6ae9f7c
#
_entry.id   d2765a7cf65410793baf54d8c6ae9f7c
#
_cell.length_a   1.000
_cell.length_b   1.000
_cell.length_c   1.000
_cell.angle_alpha   90.00
_cell.angle_beta   90.00
_cell.angle_gamma   90.00
#
_symmetry.space_group_name_H-M   'P 1'
#
loop_
_entity.id
_entity.type
_entity.pdbx_description
1 polymer ?
#
loop_
_entity_poly.entity_id
_entity_poly.type
_entity_poly.pdbx_seq_one_letter_code
_entity_poly.pdbx_strand_id
1 'polypeptide(L)'
;GIDIAPRVLRQLFFLAYDRRNIAPILADCAHPEEYDYRICMCDFLIQDIAQKGQLEIFLKNLKFLKPGGTGFLAIKARSIDVTKPPYKIFEQVKKQLEENKIKIIDYKTLDPFEKDHCVFVIQK
;
A
#
# COMPACT_ATOMS: atom_id res chain seq x y z
N GLY A 1 8.86 -3.21 7.46
CA GLY A 1 8.52 -3.35 6.03
C GLY A 1 8.20 -4.80 5.69
N ILE A 2 7.18 -5.00 4.87
CA ILE A 2 6.70 -6.33 4.45
C ILE A 2 6.95 -6.48 2.97
N ASP A 3 7.52 -7.60 2.54
CA ASP A 3 7.69 -7.93 1.13
C ASP A 3 7.62 -9.45 0.95
N ILE A 4 7.02 -9.89 -0.15
CA ILE A 4 6.92 -11.31 -0.51
C ILE A 4 8.19 -11.82 -1.21
N ALA A 5 9.00 -10.92 -1.77
CA ALA A 5 10.18 -11.28 -2.54
C ALA A 5 11.44 -11.41 -1.66
N PRO A 6 11.98 -12.62 -1.45
CA PRO A 6 13.14 -12.83 -0.59
C PRO A 6 14.38 -12.03 -1.01
N ARG A 7 14.55 -11.80 -2.33
CA ARG A 7 15.68 -11.03 -2.86
C ARG A 7 15.63 -9.56 -2.48
N VAL A 8 14.43 -8.95 -2.53
CA VAL A 8 14.20 -7.55 -2.14
C VAL A 8 14.36 -7.42 -0.63
N LEU A 9 13.72 -8.30 0.11
CA LEU A 9 13.77 -8.28 1.57
C LEU A 9 15.17 -8.49 2.14
N ARG A 10 16.02 -9.27 1.44
CA ARG A 10 17.41 -9.47 1.85
C ARG A 10 18.18 -8.15 2.00
N GLN A 11 17.99 -7.20 1.08
CA GLN A 11 18.65 -5.89 1.17
C GLN A 11 18.16 -5.10 2.38
N LEU A 12 16.85 -5.15 2.64
CA LEU A 12 16.26 -4.52 3.82
C LEU A 12 16.76 -5.17 5.12
N PHE A 13 17.02 -6.48 5.09
CA PHE A 13 17.56 -7.22 6.22
C PHE A 13 18.98 -6.73 6.58
N PHE A 14 19.85 -6.54 5.59
CA PHE A 14 21.18 -5.97 5.83
C PHE A 14 21.12 -4.53 6.36
N LEU A 15 20.22 -3.71 5.81
CA LEU A 15 20.01 -2.36 6.31
C LEU A 15 19.51 -2.35 7.76
N ALA A 16 18.66 -3.29 8.13
CA ALA A 16 18.12 -3.43 9.49
C ALA A 16 19.19 -3.85 10.51
N TYR A 17 20.28 -4.47 10.07
CA TYR A 17 21.42 -4.80 10.93
C TYR A 17 22.08 -3.54 11.47
N ASP A 18 22.22 -2.52 10.64
CA ASP A 18 22.84 -1.25 10.99
C ASP A 18 21.81 -0.25 11.57
N ARG A 19 20.52 -0.44 11.27
CA ARG A 19 19.44 0.47 11.67
C ARG A 19 18.38 -0.25 12.50
N ARG A 20 18.42 -0.06 13.81
CA ARG A 20 17.50 -0.69 14.78
C ARG A 20 16.04 -0.28 14.64
N ASN A 21 15.73 0.76 13.87
CA ASN A 21 14.39 1.25 13.60
C ASN A 21 13.75 0.63 12.34
N ILE A 22 14.35 -0.40 11.76
CA ILE A 22 13.84 -1.13 10.60
C ILE A 22 13.56 -2.58 10.99
N ALA A 23 12.35 -3.05 10.72
CA ALA A 23 11.96 -4.44 10.93
C ALA A 23 11.45 -5.05 9.62
N PRO A 24 12.25 -5.89 8.93
CA PRO A 24 11.82 -6.61 7.74
C PRO A 24 10.98 -7.83 8.09
N ILE A 25 9.92 -8.08 7.31
CA ILE A 25 9.02 -9.21 7.44
C ILE A 25 8.85 -9.86 6.07
N LEU A 26 9.27 -11.12 5.92
CA LEU A 26 8.99 -11.92 4.73
C LEU A 26 7.58 -12.48 4.86
N ALA A 27 6.63 -11.91 4.12
CA ALA A 27 5.25 -12.35 4.11
C ALA A 27 4.51 -11.77 2.90
N ASP A 28 3.37 -12.36 2.56
CA ASP A 28 2.44 -11.79 1.59
C ASP A 28 1.51 -10.80 2.29
N CYS A 29 1.54 -9.52 1.88
CA CYS A 29 0.67 -8.49 2.45
C CYS A 29 -0.83 -8.71 2.15
N ALA A 30 -1.19 -9.62 1.26
CA ALA A 30 -2.57 -10.06 1.04
C ALA A 30 -3.13 -10.91 2.19
N HIS A 31 -2.25 -11.44 3.05
CA HIS A 31 -2.54 -12.32 4.17
C HIS A 31 -2.08 -11.73 5.51
N PRO A 32 -2.68 -10.62 5.97
CA PRO A 32 -2.23 -9.94 7.20
C PRO A 32 -2.33 -10.80 8.46
N GLU A 33 -3.12 -11.87 8.45
CA GLU A 33 -3.20 -12.86 9.52
C GLU A 33 -1.90 -13.64 9.76
N GLU A 34 -1.02 -13.72 8.75
CA GLU A 34 0.25 -14.43 8.87
C GLU A 34 1.33 -13.63 9.62
N TYR A 35 1.13 -12.32 9.78
CA TYR A 35 2.13 -11.43 10.39
C TYR A 35 1.58 -10.41 11.38
N ASP A 36 0.29 -10.42 11.68
CA ASP A 36 -0.33 -9.40 12.56
C ASP A 36 0.25 -9.41 13.98
N TYR A 37 0.65 -10.57 14.50
CA TYR A 37 1.32 -10.69 15.80
C TYR A 37 2.70 -10.02 15.87
N ARG A 38 3.24 -9.58 14.73
CA ARG A 38 4.54 -8.91 14.60
C ARG A 38 4.43 -7.40 14.40
N ILE A 39 3.21 -6.86 14.27
CA ILE A 39 2.97 -5.46 13.92
C ILE A 39 2.12 -4.80 15.01
N CYS A 40 2.64 -3.69 15.54
CA CYS A 40 1.86 -2.80 16.38
C CYS A 40 1.06 -1.81 15.54
N MET A 41 0.06 -1.17 16.15
CA MET A 41 -0.67 -0.05 15.54
C MET A 41 0.31 1.06 15.14
N CYS A 42 0.22 1.52 13.91
CA CYS A 42 1.11 2.52 13.32
C CYS A 42 0.38 3.84 13.01
N ASP A 43 1.14 4.92 12.95
CA ASP A 43 0.64 6.24 12.60
C ASP A 43 0.56 6.45 11.08
N PHE A 44 1.40 5.70 10.33
CA PHE A 44 1.48 5.72 8.87
C PHE A 44 1.44 4.32 8.30
N LEU A 45 0.69 4.15 7.20
CA LEU A 45 0.67 2.94 6.38
C LEU A 45 0.99 3.34 4.94
N ILE A 46 2.07 2.78 4.38
CA ILE A 46 2.46 3.02 2.98
C ILE A 46 2.38 1.69 2.25
N GLN A 47 1.62 1.67 1.14
CA GLN A 47 1.54 0.51 0.26
C GLN A 47 1.90 0.92 -1.18
N ASP A 48 2.94 0.29 -1.70
CA ASP A 48 3.36 0.36 -3.11
C ASP A 48 3.66 -1.07 -3.59
N ILE A 49 2.65 -1.70 -4.16
CA ILE A 49 2.72 -3.09 -4.63
C ILE A 49 2.20 -3.21 -6.06
N ALA A 50 2.73 -4.16 -6.81
CA ALA A 50 2.35 -4.41 -8.20
C ALA A 50 1.41 -5.63 -8.36
N GLN A 51 0.50 -5.83 -7.42
CA GLN A 51 -0.49 -6.92 -7.46
C GLN A 51 -1.83 -6.43 -8.02
N LYS A 52 -2.65 -7.36 -8.52
CA LYS A 52 -3.96 -7.01 -9.08
C LYS A 52 -4.94 -6.46 -8.04
N GLY A 53 -4.93 -7.02 -6.84
CA GLY A 53 -5.83 -6.66 -5.72
C GLY A 53 -5.30 -5.54 -4.82
N GLN A 54 -4.63 -4.50 -5.38
CA GLN A 54 -3.94 -3.46 -4.59
C GLN A 54 -4.85 -2.80 -3.54
N LEU A 55 -6.07 -2.43 -3.90
CA LEU A 55 -7.00 -1.80 -2.97
C LEU A 55 -7.49 -2.76 -1.89
N GLU A 56 -7.85 -3.99 -2.25
CA GLU A 56 -8.33 -5.00 -1.28
C GLU A 56 -7.25 -5.28 -0.23
N ILE A 57 -6.00 -5.41 -0.67
CA ILE A 57 -4.84 -5.61 0.21
C ILE A 57 -4.68 -4.41 1.15
N PHE A 58 -4.78 -3.20 0.63
CA PHE A 58 -4.70 -1.99 1.44
C PHE A 58 -5.79 -1.94 2.51
N LEU A 59 -7.05 -2.21 2.12
CA LEU A 59 -8.18 -2.22 3.06
C LEU A 59 -8.01 -3.25 4.18
N LYS A 60 -7.50 -4.45 3.86
CA LYS A 60 -7.18 -5.47 4.88
C LYS A 60 -6.11 -4.99 5.86
N ASN A 61 -5.11 -4.26 5.38
CA ASN A 61 -4.00 -3.76 6.18
C ASN A 61 -4.32 -2.48 6.97
N LEU A 62 -5.41 -1.81 6.66
CA LEU A 62 -5.88 -0.67 7.46
C LEU A 62 -6.12 -1.02 8.94
N LYS A 63 -6.29 -2.30 9.28
CA LYS A 63 -6.39 -2.73 10.69
C LYS A 63 -5.18 -2.29 11.53
N PHE A 64 -4.00 -2.17 10.92
CA PHE A 64 -2.78 -1.74 11.59
C PHE A 64 -2.63 -0.22 11.70
N LEU A 65 -3.42 0.55 10.97
CA LEU A 65 -3.39 2.01 11.05
C LEU A 65 -4.25 2.49 12.22
N LYS A 66 -3.71 3.37 13.05
CA LYS A 66 -4.44 4.01 14.16
C LYS A 66 -5.63 4.83 13.64
N PRO A 67 -6.69 5.01 14.44
CA PRO A 67 -7.70 6.04 14.16
C PRO A 67 -7.02 7.40 14.01
N GLY A 68 -7.37 8.14 12.94
CA GLY A 68 -6.71 9.41 12.59
C GLY A 68 -5.35 9.28 11.92
N GLY A 69 -4.80 8.07 11.79
CA GLY A 69 -3.55 7.81 11.09
C GLY A 69 -3.64 8.03 9.58
N THR A 70 -2.51 8.22 8.93
CA THR A 70 -2.41 8.53 7.49
C THR A 70 -1.98 7.32 6.68
N GLY A 71 -2.73 6.99 5.64
CA GLY A 71 -2.38 5.94 4.68
C GLY A 71 -1.96 6.52 3.33
N PHE A 72 -0.94 5.92 2.72
CA PHE A 72 -0.48 6.21 1.36
C PHE A 72 -0.68 4.96 0.51
N LEU A 73 -1.57 5.04 -0.48
CA LEU A 73 -1.85 3.96 -1.41
C LEU A 73 -1.38 4.35 -2.81
N ALA A 74 -0.28 3.77 -3.24
CA ALA A 74 0.15 3.84 -4.63
C ALA A 74 -0.63 2.83 -5.48
N ILE A 75 -1.22 3.30 -6.56
CA ILE A 75 -1.96 2.47 -7.53
C ILE A 75 -1.20 2.46 -8.85
N LYS A 76 -0.84 1.26 -9.27
CA LYS A 76 -0.27 0.96 -10.57
C LYS A 76 -1.36 0.41 -11.48
N ALA A 77 -1.95 1.26 -12.31
CA ALA A 77 -3.14 0.91 -13.11
C ALA A 77 -2.91 -0.32 -14.00
N ARG A 78 -1.74 -0.43 -14.64
CA ARG A 78 -1.40 -1.55 -15.54
C ARG A 78 -1.30 -2.90 -14.83
N SER A 79 -1.08 -2.92 -13.52
CA SER A 79 -1.11 -4.16 -12.74
C SER A 79 -2.53 -4.62 -12.41
N ILE A 80 -3.50 -3.70 -12.44
CA ILE A 80 -4.91 -4.00 -12.20
C ILE A 80 -5.60 -4.46 -13.49
N ASP A 81 -5.54 -3.63 -14.54
CA ASP A 81 -6.17 -3.94 -15.82
C ASP A 81 -5.47 -3.18 -16.96
N VAL A 82 -4.83 -3.93 -17.85
CA VAL A 82 -4.12 -3.36 -19.01
C VAL A 82 -5.06 -2.89 -20.13
N THR A 83 -6.32 -3.34 -20.11
CA THR A 83 -7.30 -3.02 -21.16
C THR A 83 -8.02 -1.70 -20.94
N LYS A 84 -8.04 -1.22 -19.69
CA LYS A 84 -8.70 0.04 -19.33
C LYS A 84 -7.72 1.22 -19.32
N PRO A 85 -8.19 2.42 -19.69
CA PRO A 85 -7.43 3.64 -19.49
C PRO A 85 -7.12 3.85 -17.99
N PRO A 86 -5.88 4.27 -17.62
CA PRO A 86 -5.47 4.44 -16.22
C PRO A 86 -6.41 5.31 -15.38
N TYR A 87 -6.89 6.42 -15.93
CA TYR A 87 -7.79 7.32 -15.21
C TYR A 87 -9.10 6.65 -14.76
N LYS A 88 -9.65 5.71 -15.56
CA LYS A 88 -10.86 4.96 -15.17
C LYS A 88 -10.61 4.03 -13.99
N ILE A 89 -9.41 3.45 -13.92
CA ILE A 89 -9.01 2.64 -12.79
C ILE A 89 -8.87 3.51 -11.53
N PHE A 90 -8.26 4.68 -11.66
CA PHE A 90 -8.12 5.62 -10.55
C PHE A 90 -9.47 6.11 -10.02
N GLU A 91 -10.40 6.46 -10.90
CA GLU A 91 -11.77 6.82 -10.52
C GLU A 91 -12.50 5.66 -9.82
N GLN A 92 -12.32 4.43 -10.30
CA GLN A 92 -12.89 3.25 -9.68
C GLN A 92 -12.33 3.02 -8.27
N VAL A 93 -11.02 3.15 -8.08
CA VAL A 93 -10.38 3.04 -6.77
C VAL A 93 -10.86 4.14 -5.83
N LYS A 94 -10.95 5.39 -6.31
CA LYS A 94 -11.48 6.51 -5.54
C LYS A 94 -12.89 6.22 -5.02
N LYS A 95 -13.78 5.80 -5.91
CA LYS A 95 -15.16 5.44 -5.55
C LYS A 95 -15.20 4.33 -4.50
N GLN A 96 -14.40 3.29 -4.66
CA GLN A 96 -14.35 2.19 -3.69
C GLN A 96 -13.80 2.62 -2.33
N LEU A 97 -12.83 3.53 -2.26
CA LEU A 97 -12.38 4.13 -1.00
C LEU A 97 -13.51 4.89 -0.31
N GLU A 98 -14.25 5.71 -1.06
CA GLU A 98 -15.40 6.47 -0.54
C GLU A 98 -16.53 5.54 -0.05
N GLU A 99 -16.85 4.48 -0.80
CA GLU A 99 -17.83 3.44 -0.41
C GLU A 99 -17.43 2.73 0.89
N ASN A 100 -16.13 2.53 1.13
CA ASN A 100 -15.59 2.01 2.38
C ASN A 100 -15.47 3.06 3.49
N LYS A 101 -16.01 4.28 3.29
CA LYS A 101 -15.98 5.38 4.24
C LYS A 101 -14.57 5.85 4.61
N ILE A 102 -13.60 5.65 3.72
CA ILE A 102 -12.24 6.12 3.89
C ILE A 102 -12.16 7.57 3.43
N LYS A 103 -11.68 8.45 4.31
CA LYS A 103 -11.50 9.86 3.98
C LYS A 103 -10.26 10.05 3.09
N ILE A 104 -10.45 10.46 1.86
CA ILE A 104 -9.37 10.85 0.96
C ILE A 104 -8.95 12.29 1.30
N ILE A 105 -7.68 12.50 1.67
CA ILE A 105 -7.10 13.81 1.98
C ILE A 105 -6.54 14.46 0.72
N ASP A 106 -5.81 13.66 -0.09
CA ASP A 106 -5.17 14.13 -1.31
C ASP A 106 -5.10 12.99 -2.34
N TYR A 107 -4.94 13.37 -3.59
CA TYR A 107 -4.82 12.46 -4.71
C TYR A 107 -3.98 13.10 -5.81
N LYS A 108 -2.95 12.39 -6.29
CA LYS A 108 -2.10 12.85 -7.39
C LYS A 108 -1.73 11.72 -8.33
N THR A 109 -1.79 12.01 -9.63
CA THR A 109 -1.12 11.20 -10.64
C THR A 109 0.38 11.48 -10.61
N LEU A 110 1.20 10.47 -10.87
CA LEU A 110 2.66 10.60 -10.82
C LEU A 110 3.28 10.93 -12.18
N ASP A 111 2.47 11.11 -13.23
CA ASP A 111 2.95 11.58 -14.53
C ASP A 111 3.65 12.96 -14.39
N PRO A 112 4.74 13.21 -15.08
CA PRO A 112 5.46 12.35 -16.02
C PRO A 112 6.53 11.45 -15.39
N PHE A 113 6.69 11.49 -14.05
CA PHE A 113 7.77 10.79 -13.33
C PHE A 113 7.55 9.27 -13.32
N GLU A 114 6.31 8.85 -13.09
CA GLU A 114 5.94 7.45 -13.10
C GLU A 114 4.59 7.27 -13.83
N LYS A 115 4.68 6.75 -15.05
CA LYS A 115 3.52 6.65 -15.95
C LYS A 115 2.50 5.64 -15.44
N ASP A 116 1.23 5.98 -15.62
CA ASP A 116 0.09 5.13 -15.25
C ASP A 116 0.02 4.80 -13.73
N HIS A 117 0.59 5.68 -12.89
CA HIS A 117 0.54 5.59 -11.43
C HIS A 117 -0.20 6.78 -10.82
N CYS A 118 -0.84 6.53 -9.70
CA CYS A 118 -1.34 7.58 -8.82
C CYS A 118 -1.14 7.22 -7.35
N VAL A 119 -1.15 8.22 -6.49
CA VAL A 119 -1.13 8.06 -5.03
C VAL A 119 -2.37 8.68 -4.43
N PHE A 120 -3.05 7.90 -3.59
CA PHE A 120 -4.08 8.38 -2.68
C PHE A 120 -3.48 8.56 -1.29
N VAL A 121 -3.71 9.71 -0.70
CA VAL A 121 -3.43 9.97 0.71
C VAL A 121 -4.77 9.93 1.44
N ILE A 122 -4.86 9.03 2.42
CA ILE A 122 -6.12 8.81 3.17
C ILE A 122 -5.92 9.03 4.66
N GLN A 123 -7.02 9.28 5.35
CA GLN A 123 -7.09 9.28 6.81
C GLN A 123 -8.09 8.21 7.26
N LYS A 124 -7.66 7.39 8.22
CA LYS A 124 -8.53 6.39 8.84
C LYS A 124 -9.43 7.00 9.90
#